data_b4c5a413afd644bac0d24f12fb35eff2
#
_entry.id   b4c5a413afd644bac0d24f12fb35eff2
#
_cell.length_a   1.000
_cell.length_b   1.000
_cell.length_c   1.000
_cell.angle_alpha   90.00
_cell.angle_beta   90.00
_cell.angle_gamma   90.00
#
_symmetry.space_group_name_H-M   'P 1'
#
loop_
_entity.id
_entity.type
_entity.pdbx_description
1 polymer ?
#
loop_
_entity_poly.entity_id
_entity_poly.type
_entity_poly.pdbx_seq_one_letter_code
_entity_poly.pdbx_strand_id
1 'polypeptide(L)'
;MKCLLCDINPAMREAWEKELERRPRLAALCSVVAGGITDLRVDAVVSPANSFGFMRGGVDGVYTRVFGEGVESGLQAIIRTLPAEELPVGEALIVPTGHSGIPWLISAPTMRRPSVLHDGDPVRRSARAAMRAGLEQAFASIAFPGMGTERAACRSMRLRRPCLMAWKRRFFLHAESGVKRGCLLEQPGTMPVW
;
A
#
# COMPACT_ATOMS: atom_id res chain seq x y z
N MET A 1 7.33 10.44 -7.86
CA MET A 1 6.07 9.82 -7.34
C MET A 1 5.68 10.51 -6.06
N LYS A 2 4.43 10.96 -5.95
CA LYS A 2 3.86 11.56 -4.74
C LYS A 2 3.18 10.48 -3.89
N CYS A 3 3.40 10.50 -2.57
CA CYS A 3 2.78 9.56 -1.64
C CYS A 3 1.73 10.30 -0.79
N LEU A 4 0.50 9.83 -0.76
CA LEU A 4 -0.56 10.39 0.06
C LEU A 4 -0.86 9.40 1.21
N LEU A 5 -0.79 9.89 2.44
CA LEU A 5 -1.13 9.13 3.65
C LEU A 5 -2.55 9.54 4.03
N CYS A 6 -3.53 8.69 3.74
CA CYS A 6 -4.95 9.02 3.88
C CYS A 6 -5.62 8.17 4.94
N ASP A 7 -6.23 8.80 5.93
CA ASP A 7 -7.00 8.10 6.96
C ASP A 7 -8.13 8.98 7.50
N ILE A 8 -9.25 8.35 7.82
CA ILE A 8 -10.38 9.01 8.50
C ILE A 8 -10.07 9.26 9.99
N ASN A 9 -9.14 8.51 10.58
CA ASN A 9 -8.77 8.60 12.00
C ASN A 9 -7.81 9.78 12.24
N PRO A 10 -8.23 10.83 12.97
CA PRO A 10 -7.39 12.00 13.23
C PRO A 10 -6.10 11.65 14.00
N ALA A 11 -6.16 10.69 14.93
CA ALA A 11 -4.96 10.29 15.68
C ALA A 11 -3.89 9.63 14.80
N MET A 12 -4.30 8.96 13.72
CA MET A 12 -3.36 8.41 12.74
C MET A 12 -2.70 9.53 11.94
N ARG A 13 -3.49 10.49 11.46
CA ARG A 13 -2.98 11.64 10.70
C ARG A 13 -2.00 12.47 11.52
N GLU A 14 -2.37 12.84 12.75
CA GLU A 14 -1.49 13.56 13.67
C GLU A 14 -0.14 12.85 13.90
N ALA A 15 -0.19 11.53 14.00
CA ALA A 15 1.01 10.75 14.16
C ALA A 15 1.91 10.76 12.92
N TRP A 16 1.33 10.73 11.72
CA TRP A 16 2.07 10.88 10.46
C TRP A 16 2.63 12.30 10.30
N GLU A 17 1.86 13.33 10.61
CA GLU A 17 2.31 14.73 10.55
C GLU A 17 3.53 14.96 11.45
N LYS A 18 3.47 14.54 12.72
CA LYS A 18 4.61 14.58 13.64
C LYS A 18 5.85 13.84 13.14
N GLU A 19 5.66 12.77 12.39
CA GLU A 19 6.78 12.02 11.83
C GLU A 19 7.36 12.71 10.59
N LEU A 20 6.52 13.32 9.75
CA LEU A 20 6.96 14.08 8.59
C LEU A 20 7.70 15.36 9.00
N GLU A 21 7.26 16.06 10.06
CA GLU A 21 7.97 17.22 10.62
C GLU A 21 9.44 16.92 10.98
N ARG A 22 9.69 15.70 11.46
CA ARG A 22 11.04 15.24 11.80
C ARG A 22 11.89 14.84 10.60
N ARG A 23 11.28 14.77 9.41
CA ARG A 23 11.90 14.23 8.19
C ARG A 23 11.58 15.09 6.96
N PRO A 24 12.21 16.27 6.82
CA PRO A 24 11.90 17.21 5.75
C PRO A 24 12.01 16.63 4.32
N ARG A 25 12.99 15.76 4.08
CA ARG A 25 13.13 15.10 2.78
C ARG A 25 11.93 14.23 2.44
N LEU A 26 11.34 13.62 3.45
CA LEU A 26 10.17 12.81 3.29
C LEU A 26 8.92 13.65 3.11
N ALA A 27 8.78 14.71 3.90
CA ALA A 27 7.68 15.67 3.78
C ALA A 27 7.59 16.29 2.36
N ALA A 28 8.71 16.36 1.64
CA ALA A 28 8.71 16.80 0.24
C ALA A 28 8.02 15.80 -0.72
N LEU A 29 7.95 14.52 -0.35
CA LEU A 29 7.36 13.44 -1.18
C LEU A 29 6.00 12.96 -0.67
N CYS A 30 5.70 13.19 0.60
CA CYS A 30 4.50 12.68 1.26
C CYS A 30 3.60 13.83 1.73
N SER A 31 2.30 13.60 1.67
CA SER A 31 1.29 14.51 2.24
C SER A 31 0.30 13.71 3.05
N VAL A 32 -0.14 14.25 4.18
CA VAL A 32 -1.23 13.67 4.98
C VAL A 32 -2.55 14.24 4.51
N VAL A 33 -3.54 13.38 4.30
CA VAL A 33 -4.86 13.73 3.79
C VAL A 33 -5.93 13.21 4.74
N ALA A 34 -6.89 14.05 5.08
CA ALA A 34 -8.07 13.68 5.85
C ALA A 34 -9.19 13.23 4.91
N GLY A 35 -9.88 12.14 5.24
CA GLY A 35 -11.06 11.71 4.50
C GLY A 35 -10.99 10.25 4.04
N GLY A 36 -11.90 9.88 3.16
CA GLY A 36 -11.96 8.56 2.55
C GLY A 36 -10.88 8.40 1.48
N ILE A 37 -10.14 7.30 1.54
CA ILE A 37 -9.08 7.05 0.54
C ILE A 37 -9.66 6.87 -0.87
N THR A 38 -10.91 6.43 -0.98
CA THR A 38 -11.63 6.27 -2.24
C THR A 38 -12.14 7.57 -2.84
N ASP A 39 -12.08 8.67 -2.10
CA ASP A 39 -12.47 10.01 -2.57
C ASP A 39 -11.31 10.72 -3.30
N LEU A 40 -10.13 10.14 -3.24
CA LEU A 40 -8.93 10.67 -3.88
C LEU A 40 -8.93 10.45 -5.39
N ARG A 41 -8.11 11.25 -6.08
CA ARG A 41 -7.72 11.02 -7.49
C ARG A 41 -6.23 10.75 -7.53
N VAL A 42 -5.87 9.48 -7.67
CA VAL A 42 -4.49 8.98 -7.63
C VAL A 42 -4.34 7.80 -8.59
N ASP A 43 -3.12 7.54 -9.03
CA ASP A 43 -2.88 6.41 -9.93
C ASP A 43 -3.17 5.08 -9.25
N ALA A 44 -2.82 4.95 -7.96
CA ALA A 44 -3.07 3.74 -7.22
C ALA A 44 -3.38 3.96 -5.74
N VAL A 45 -4.17 3.07 -5.17
CA VAL A 45 -4.36 2.91 -3.72
C VAL A 45 -3.73 1.61 -3.24
N VAL A 46 -3.23 1.62 -1.99
CA VAL A 46 -2.63 0.42 -1.39
C VAL A 46 -3.66 -0.31 -0.52
N SER A 47 -3.79 -1.61 -0.76
CA SER A 47 -4.55 -2.55 0.05
C SER A 47 -3.60 -3.31 0.99
N PRO A 48 -3.72 -3.16 2.31
CA PRO A 48 -2.92 -3.89 3.29
C PRO A 48 -3.46 -5.31 3.55
N ALA A 49 -3.90 -5.97 2.52
CA ALA A 49 -4.62 -7.24 2.50
C ALA A 49 -3.94 -8.40 3.27
N ASN A 50 -4.46 -9.58 3.09
CA ASN A 50 -3.86 -10.85 3.46
C ASN A 50 -3.30 -11.57 2.22
N SER A 51 -2.47 -12.60 2.44
CA SER A 51 -1.78 -13.31 1.35
C SER A 51 -2.70 -14.00 0.34
N PHE A 52 -3.98 -14.16 0.64
CA PHE A 52 -4.96 -14.84 -0.23
C PHE A 52 -5.88 -13.87 -0.99
N GLY A 53 -5.70 -12.55 -0.80
CA GLY A 53 -6.46 -11.52 -1.51
C GLY A 53 -7.94 -11.40 -1.09
N PHE A 54 -8.31 -11.81 0.13
CA PHE A 54 -9.67 -11.58 0.65
C PHE A 54 -9.84 -10.11 1.04
N MET A 55 -10.84 -9.45 0.49
CA MET A 55 -11.09 -8.01 0.62
C MET A 55 -12.40 -7.68 1.34
N ARG A 56 -12.74 -8.42 2.40
CA ARG A 56 -14.06 -8.31 3.06
C ARG A 56 -14.08 -7.47 4.33
N GLY A 57 -12.95 -6.97 4.80
CA GLY A 57 -12.84 -6.22 6.06
C GLY A 57 -12.05 -4.93 5.92
N GLY A 58 -12.20 -4.04 6.91
CA GLY A 58 -11.45 -2.79 6.99
C GLY A 58 -11.51 -1.93 5.74
N VAL A 59 -10.39 -1.40 5.33
CA VAL A 59 -10.26 -0.60 4.11
C VAL A 59 -10.53 -1.42 2.85
N ASP A 60 -10.18 -2.71 2.84
CA ASP A 60 -10.43 -3.60 1.70
C ASP A 60 -11.93 -3.78 1.45
N GLY A 61 -12.73 -3.87 2.51
CA GLY A 61 -14.19 -3.86 2.38
C GLY A 61 -14.74 -2.54 1.83
N VAL A 62 -14.05 -1.41 2.03
CA VAL A 62 -14.39 -0.13 1.36
C VAL A 62 -14.05 -0.22 -0.12
N TYR A 63 -12.88 -0.74 -0.48
CA TYR A 63 -12.49 -0.92 -1.87
C TYR A 63 -13.45 -1.83 -2.64
N THR A 64 -13.86 -2.97 -2.05
CA THR A 64 -14.84 -3.86 -2.68
C THR A 64 -16.19 -3.16 -2.93
N ARG A 65 -16.66 -2.34 -1.99
CA ARG A 65 -17.90 -1.59 -2.18
C ARG A 65 -17.82 -0.53 -3.28
N VAL A 66 -16.66 0.13 -3.43
CA VAL A 66 -16.48 1.23 -4.40
C VAL A 66 -16.08 0.73 -5.77
N PHE A 67 -15.18 -0.23 -5.84
CA PHE A 67 -14.64 -0.75 -7.10
C PHE A 67 -15.39 -2.00 -7.62
N GLY A 68 -16.25 -2.59 -6.79
CA GLY A 68 -16.96 -3.83 -7.09
C GLY A 68 -16.17 -5.10 -6.75
N GLU A 69 -16.87 -6.23 -6.74
CA GLU A 69 -16.30 -7.55 -6.38
C GLU A 69 -15.29 -8.06 -7.43
N GLY A 70 -15.29 -7.48 -8.62
CA GLY A 70 -14.33 -7.82 -9.68
C GLY A 70 -12.88 -7.63 -9.29
N VAL A 71 -12.57 -6.66 -8.41
CA VAL A 71 -11.21 -6.41 -7.93
C VAL A 71 -10.71 -7.55 -7.06
N GLU A 72 -11.53 -8.05 -6.11
CA GLU A 72 -11.20 -9.22 -5.28
C GLU A 72 -11.01 -10.46 -6.16
N SER A 73 -11.95 -10.71 -7.07
CA SER A 73 -11.92 -11.87 -7.96
C SER A 73 -10.69 -11.86 -8.88
N GLY A 74 -10.37 -10.71 -9.46
CA GLY A 74 -9.19 -10.51 -10.30
C GLY A 74 -7.88 -10.71 -9.53
N LEU A 75 -7.78 -10.14 -8.32
CA LEU A 75 -6.62 -10.32 -7.44
C LEU A 75 -6.43 -11.80 -7.08
N GLN A 76 -7.50 -12.49 -6.66
CA GLN A 76 -7.44 -13.91 -6.31
C GLN A 76 -7.10 -14.79 -7.51
N ALA A 77 -7.57 -14.46 -8.71
CA ALA A 77 -7.22 -15.21 -9.92
C ALA A 77 -5.71 -15.18 -10.16
N ILE A 78 -5.07 -14.01 -10.01
CA ILE A 78 -3.61 -13.87 -10.14
C ILE A 78 -2.90 -14.63 -9.01
N ILE A 79 -3.34 -14.49 -7.75
CA ILE A 79 -2.72 -15.15 -6.61
C ILE A 79 -2.71 -16.67 -6.79
N ARG A 80 -3.77 -17.28 -7.34
CA ARG A 80 -3.82 -18.72 -7.62
C ARG A 80 -2.78 -19.21 -8.63
N THR A 81 -2.21 -18.32 -9.43
CA THR A 81 -1.11 -18.67 -10.36
C THR A 81 0.27 -18.60 -9.72
N LEU A 82 0.38 -18.05 -8.51
CA LEU A 82 1.64 -17.94 -7.79
C LEU A 82 2.04 -19.27 -7.13
N PRO A 83 3.34 -19.48 -6.86
CA PRO A 83 3.78 -20.59 -6.02
C PRO A 83 3.04 -20.61 -4.67
N ALA A 84 2.59 -21.77 -4.23
CA ALA A 84 1.80 -21.97 -3.02
C ALA A 84 0.43 -21.23 -3.00
N GLU A 85 -0.04 -20.70 -4.14
CA GLU A 85 -1.31 -19.98 -4.29
C GLU A 85 -1.48 -18.85 -3.26
N GLU A 86 -0.40 -18.17 -2.90
CA GLU A 86 -0.41 -17.06 -1.96
C GLU A 86 0.57 -15.95 -2.37
N LEU A 87 0.22 -14.70 -2.06
CA LEU A 87 1.10 -13.54 -2.18
C LEU A 87 1.85 -13.35 -0.86
N PRO A 88 3.17 -13.56 -0.79
CA PRO A 88 3.91 -13.45 0.47
C PRO A 88 3.90 -12.03 1.06
N VAL A 89 3.94 -11.92 2.39
CA VAL A 89 4.15 -10.63 3.06
C VAL A 89 5.51 -10.04 2.66
N GLY A 90 5.49 -8.82 2.13
CA GLY A 90 6.67 -8.14 1.59
C GLY A 90 6.78 -8.21 0.07
N GLU A 91 5.80 -8.81 -0.60
CA GLU A 91 5.55 -8.71 -2.03
C GLU A 91 4.31 -7.88 -2.32
N ALA A 92 4.11 -7.48 -3.57
CA ALA A 92 2.95 -6.72 -4.00
C ALA A 92 2.49 -7.14 -5.40
N LEU A 93 1.18 -7.07 -5.63
CA LEU A 93 0.54 -7.24 -6.93
C LEU A 93 -0.27 -5.99 -7.28
N ILE A 94 -0.33 -5.67 -8.55
CA ILE A 94 -1.13 -4.55 -9.07
C ILE A 94 -2.28 -5.11 -9.87
N VAL A 95 -3.49 -4.64 -9.57
CA VAL A 95 -4.71 -5.03 -10.29
C VAL A 95 -5.50 -3.79 -10.70
N PRO A 96 -6.18 -3.82 -11.86
CA PRO A 96 -7.05 -2.72 -12.26
C PRO A 96 -8.30 -2.66 -11.36
N THR A 97 -8.74 -1.45 -11.05
CA THR A 97 -9.98 -1.24 -10.28
C THR A 97 -11.20 -1.03 -11.17
N GLY A 98 -10.99 -0.62 -12.41
CA GLY A 98 -12.06 -0.12 -13.29
C GLY A 98 -12.58 1.27 -12.92
N HIS A 99 -12.04 1.91 -11.88
CA HIS A 99 -12.47 3.22 -11.41
C HIS A 99 -11.66 4.35 -12.03
N SER A 100 -12.30 5.33 -12.67
CA SER A 100 -11.62 6.39 -13.41
C SER A 100 -10.73 7.31 -12.57
N GLY A 101 -11.06 7.50 -11.29
CA GLY A 101 -10.29 8.35 -10.38
C GLY A 101 -9.15 7.62 -9.66
N ILE A 102 -9.19 6.28 -9.65
CA ILE A 102 -8.22 5.40 -8.99
C ILE A 102 -8.09 4.14 -9.85
N PRO A 103 -7.36 4.19 -10.96
CA PRO A 103 -7.32 3.08 -11.92
C PRO A 103 -6.67 1.80 -11.39
N TRP A 104 -5.82 1.88 -10.36
CA TRP A 104 -5.06 0.74 -9.88
C TRP A 104 -5.17 0.52 -8.37
N LEU A 105 -5.16 -0.74 -7.97
CA LEU A 105 -5.00 -1.17 -6.59
C LEU A 105 -3.71 -1.98 -6.46
N ILE A 106 -2.89 -1.63 -5.47
CA ILE A 106 -1.67 -2.35 -5.12
C ILE A 106 -1.97 -3.20 -3.88
N SER A 107 -2.15 -4.50 -4.07
CA SER A 107 -2.28 -5.45 -2.96
C SER A 107 -0.90 -5.76 -2.37
N ALA A 108 -0.71 -5.40 -1.11
CA ALA A 108 0.54 -5.59 -0.38
C ALA A 108 0.23 -6.19 1.01
N PRO A 109 0.19 -7.53 1.14
CA PRO A 109 -0.23 -8.20 2.35
C PRO A 109 0.60 -7.84 3.56
N THR A 110 -0.07 -7.50 4.67
CA THR A 110 0.56 -7.29 5.98
C THR A 110 0.52 -8.53 6.85
N MET A 111 -0.25 -9.54 6.45
CA MET A 111 -0.43 -10.80 7.19
C MET A 111 -0.74 -11.93 6.22
N ARG A 112 -0.39 -13.16 6.60
CA ARG A 112 -0.75 -14.31 5.78
C ARG A 112 -2.25 -14.60 5.82
N ARG A 113 -2.82 -14.61 7.03
CA ARG A 113 -4.28 -14.70 7.30
C ARG A 113 -4.66 -13.60 8.28
N PRO A 114 -5.94 -13.19 8.34
CA PRO A 114 -6.39 -12.21 9.32
C PRO A 114 -5.95 -12.58 10.73
N SER A 115 -5.08 -11.77 11.33
CA SER A 115 -4.48 -12.02 12.64
C SER A 115 -4.05 -10.70 13.30
N VAL A 116 -3.79 -10.75 14.59
CA VAL A 116 -3.19 -9.63 15.33
C VAL A 116 -1.73 -9.50 14.94
N LEU A 117 -1.32 -8.32 14.53
CA LEU A 117 0.10 -8.01 14.29
C LEU A 117 0.78 -7.68 15.62
N HIS A 118 1.81 -8.43 15.97
CA HIS A 118 2.56 -8.26 17.22
C HIS A 118 3.70 -7.25 17.08
N ASP A 119 4.17 -7.03 15.86
CA ASP A 119 5.20 -6.04 15.53
C ASP A 119 4.89 -5.32 14.22
N GLY A 120 5.67 -4.31 13.90
CA GLY A 120 5.47 -3.48 12.70
C GLY A 120 6.28 -3.94 11.48
N ASP A 121 7.06 -5.02 11.57
CA ASP A 121 7.90 -5.47 10.44
C ASP A 121 7.07 -5.90 9.22
N PRO A 122 5.97 -6.65 9.34
CA PRO A 122 5.11 -6.97 8.21
C PRO A 122 4.57 -5.73 7.50
N VAL A 123 4.09 -4.72 8.26
CA VAL A 123 3.61 -3.44 7.70
C VAL A 123 4.72 -2.72 6.94
N ARG A 124 5.92 -2.67 7.50
CA ARG A 124 7.08 -2.05 6.87
C ARG A 124 7.46 -2.74 5.55
N ARG A 125 7.48 -4.08 5.53
CA ARG A 125 7.79 -4.88 4.33
C ARG A 125 6.74 -4.66 3.25
N SER A 126 5.47 -4.69 3.60
CA SER A 126 4.35 -4.50 2.68
C SER A 126 4.33 -3.09 2.09
N ALA A 127 4.50 -2.07 2.93
CA ALA A 127 4.58 -0.70 2.47
C ALA A 127 5.77 -0.48 1.50
N ARG A 128 6.92 -1.10 1.79
CA ARG A 128 8.09 -1.07 0.89
C ARG A 128 7.80 -1.78 -0.45
N ALA A 129 7.12 -2.92 -0.43
CA ALA A 129 6.74 -3.64 -1.64
C ALA A 129 5.78 -2.82 -2.50
N ALA A 130 4.77 -2.19 -1.88
CA ALA A 130 3.84 -1.30 -2.57
C ALA A 130 4.54 -0.10 -3.23
N MET A 131 5.49 0.53 -2.52
CA MET A 131 6.28 1.63 -3.08
C MET A 131 7.14 1.18 -4.27
N ARG A 132 7.79 0.02 -4.16
CA ARG A 132 8.59 -0.55 -5.24
C ARG A 132 7.73 -0.80 -6.46
N ALA A 133 6.60 -1.49 -6.30
CA ALA A 133 5.67 -1.79 -7.38
C ALA A 133 5.17 -0.52 -8.09
N GLY A 134 4.84 0.53 -7.33
CA GLY A 134 4.42 1.80 -7.91
C GLY A 134 5.53 2.55 -8.64
N LEU A 135 6.78 2.45 -8.19
CA LEU A 135 7.93 3.03 -8.89
C LEU A 135 8.22 2.28 -10.19
N GLU A 136 8.16 0.95 -10.19
CA GLU A 136 8.34 0.10 -11.36
C GLU A 136 7.28 0.35 -12.44
N GLN A 137 6.04 0.68 -12.02
CA GLN A 137 4.93 1.08 -12.91
C GLN A 137 4.96 2.56 -13.30
N ALA A 138 5.95 3.32 -12.83
CA ALA A 138 6.07 4.77 -13.08
C ALA A 138 4.83 5.58 -12.64
N PHE A 139 4.10 5.15 -11.60
CA PHE A 139 2.97 5.90 -11.07
C PHE A 139 3.41 7.28 -10.58
N ALA A 140 2.65 8.31 -10.89
CA ALA A 140 2.89 9.67 -10.42
C ALA A 140 2.44 9.86 -8.96
N SER A 141 1.40 9.10 -8.53
CA SER A 141 0.80 9.22 -7.20
C SER A 141 0.30 7.88 -6.64
N ILE A 142 0.54 7.65 -5.35
CA ILE A 142 0.03 6.48 -4.62
C ILE A 142 -0.55 6.94 -3.29
N ALA A 143 -1.73 6.40 -2.91
CA ALA A 143 -2.31 6.63 -1.60
C ALA A 143 -2.21 5.39 -0.70
N PHE A 144 -1.79 5.61 0.54
CA PHE A 144 -1.67 4.61 1.59
C PHE A 144 -2.71 4.86 2.68
N PRO A 145 -3.48 3.84 3.09
CA PRO A 145 -4.30 3.88 4.29
C PRO A 145 -3.46 3.66 5.54
N GLY A 146 -4.04 3.79 6.71
CA GLY A 146 -3.46 3.30 7.96
C GLY A 146 -3.33 1.78 7.94
N MET A 147 -2.13 1.29 7.70
CA MET A 147 -1.86 -0.14 7.59
C MET A 147 -1.67 -0.77 8.98
N GLY A 148 -2.30 -1.92 9.22
CA GLY A 148 -2.19 -2.65 10.50
C GLY A 148 -2.92 -2.00 11.67
N THR A 149 -3.90 -1.14 11.40
CA THR A 149 -4.66 -0.38 12.43
C THR A 149 -6.05 -0.93 12.69
N GLU A 150 -6.46 -1.99 12.04
CA GLU A 150 -7.79 -2.57 12.20
C GLU A 150 -8.07 -3.06 13.63
N ARG A 151 -9.34 -3.01 14.03
CA ARG A 151 -9.79 -3.35 15.39
C ARG A 151 -9.39 -4.76 15.86
N ALA A 152 -9.16 -5.67 14.93
CA ALA A 152 -8.68 -7.03 15.25
C ALA A 152 -7.19 -7.07 15.61
N ALA A 153 -6.39 -6.10 15.17
CA ALA A 153 -4.95 -6.09 15.29
C ALA A 153 -4.42 -5.32 16.52
N CYS A 154 -5.22 -4.45 17.13
CA CYS A 154 -4.68 -3.56 18.17
C CYS A 154 -5.68 -3.33 19.31
N ARG A 155 -5.87 -4.32 20.20
CA ARG A 155 -6.67 -4.18 21.42
C ARG A 155 -6.05 -3.28 22.49
N SER A 156 -4.79 -2.89 22.38
CA SER A 156 -4.16 -1.99 23.35
C SER A 156 -3.54 -0.76 22.67
N MET A 157 -3.78 0.42 23.23
CA MET A 157 -3.14 1.69 22.83
C MET A 157 -1.59 1.62 22.84
N ARG A 158 -1.01 0.65 23.55
CA ARG A 158 0.45 0.44 23.61
C ARG A 158 1.01 -0.15 22.31
N LEU A 159 0.22 -0.89 21.55
CA LEU A 159 0.64 -1.51 20.27
C LEU A 159 0.48 -0.59 19.05
N ARG A 160 -0.20 0.55 19.19
CA ARG A 160 -0.24 1.59 18.12
C ARG A 160 1.14 2.18 17.84
N ARG A 161 2.01 2.24 18.86
CA ARG A 161 3.39 2.73 18.73
C ARG A 161 4.29 1.84 17.83
N PRO A 162 4.23 0.49 17.83
CA PRO A 162 5.04 -0.33 16.94
C PRO A 162 4.66 -0.19 15.45
N CYS A 163 3.38 -0.13 15.10
CA CYS A 163 2.94 0.10 13.72
C CYS A 163 3.40 1.46 13.21
N LEU A 164 3.31 2.49 14.04
CA LEU A 164 3.88 3.80 13.76
C LEU A 164 5.42 3.79 13.72
N MET A 165 6.06 3.00 14.61
CA MET A 165 7.51 2.89 14.66
C MET A 165 8.10 2.03 13.54
N ALA A 166 7.34 1.10 12.96
CA ALA A 166 7.75 0.37 11.76
C ALA A 166 7.88 1.30 10.55
N TRP A 167 7.00 2.27 10.45
CA TRP A 167 7.18 3.41 9.54
C TRP A 167 8.43 4.23 9.88
N LYS A 168 8.84 4.31 11.17
CA LYS A 168 9.89 5.22 11.64
C LYS A 168 11.31 4.89 11.20
N ARG A 169 11.70 3.62 11.04
CA ARG A 169 13.14 3.31 11.02
C ARG A 169 13.76 2.92 9.70
N ARG A 170 13.01 2.43 8.69
CA ARG A 170 13.63 1.91 7.47
C ARG A 170 12.87 2.07 6.14
N PHE A 171 11.65 2.55 6.18
CA PHE A 171 10.89 2.78 4.95
C PHE A 171 11.61 3.76 4.02
N PHE A 172 12.34 4.69 4.59
CA PHE A 172 12.91 5.84 3.92
C PHE A 172 14.42 5.78 3.63
N LEU A 173 15.15 4.84 4.24
CA LEU A 173 16.60 4.73 4.01
C LEU A 173 16.96 4.26 2.59
N HIS A 174 16.01 3.70 1.83
CA HIS A 174 16.26 3.22 0.47
C HIS A 174 15.62 4.09 -0.61
N ALA A 175 14.70 4.99 -0.30
CA ALA A 175 14.27 6.04 -1.25
C ALA A 175 15.42 7.04 -1.51
N GLU A 176 16.34 7.18 -0.57
CA GLU A 176 17.50 8.05 -0.71
C GLU A 176 18.64 7.45 -1.54
N SER A 177 18.70 6.10 -1.68
CA SER A 177 19.76 5.41 -2.42
C SER A 177 19.40 5.02 -3.85
N GLY A 178 18.15 5.22 -4.28
CA GLY A 178 17.61 4.76 -5.57
C GLY A 178 17.68 5.77 -6.72
N VAL A 179 18.17 6.98 -6.51
CA VAL A 179 18.39 7.93 -7.61
C VAL A 179 19.82 7.81 -8.11
N LYS A 180 20.17 6.71 -8.76
CA LYS A 180 21.25 6.69 -9.73
C LYS A 180 20.68 6.97 -11.12
N ARG A 181 21.04 8.12 -11.65
CA ARG A 181 20.87 8.48 -13.05
C ARG A 181 21.60 7.45 -13.93
N GLY A 182 20.91 7.00 -14.94
CA GLY A 182 21.54 6.45 -16.13
C GLY A 182 21.28 4.98 -16.34
N CYS A 183 20.35 4.64 -17.19
CA CYS A 183 20.57 3.71 -18.25
C CYS A 183 19.66 4.02 -19.43
N LEU A 184 20.26 3.93 -20.61
CA LEU A 184 19.74 4.28 -21.92
C LEU A 184 18.57 3.38 -22.35
N LEU A 185 17.76 3.98 -23.18
CA LEU A 185 16.74 3.45 -24.06
C LEU A 185 17.12 2.12 -24.74
N GLU A 186 16.25 1.12 -24.57
CA GLU A 186 15.96 0.17 -25.64
C GLU A 186 14.44 0.02 -25.77
N GLN A 187 13.99 0.06 -27.01
CA GLN A 187 12.59 0.12 -27.44
C GLN A 187 11.85 -1.19 -27.17
N PRO A 188 10.56 -1.18 -26.82
CA PRO A 188 9.81 -2.41 -26.63
C PRO A 188 9.30 -2.97 -27.98
N GLY A 189 9.63 -4.22 -28.17
CA GLY A 189 9.01 -5.07 -29.17
C GLY A 189 7.56 -5.37 -28.79
N THR A 190 6.72 -5.37 -29.80
CA THR A 190 5.30 -5.67 -29.84
C THR A 190 4.82 -6.80 -28.92
N MET A 191 3.83 -6.51 -28.08
CA MET A 191 3.07 -7.51 -27.33
C MET A 191 2.08 -8.25 -28.24
N PRO A 192 1.91 -9.56 -28.13
CA PRO A 192 0.81 -10.27 -28.74
C PRO A 192 -0.48 -10.10 -27.92
N VAL A 193 -1.55 -9.83 -28.65
CA VAL A 193 -2.94 -9.80 -28.19
C VAL A 193 -3.37 -11.23 -27.83
N TRP A 194 -3.84 -11.42 -26.60
CA TRP A 194 -4.78 -12.48 -26.21
C TRP A 194 -5.78 -11.95 -25.21
#